data_30f1080160e8b95648e77c7746d5b0ca
#
_entry.id   30f1080160e8b95648e77c7746d5b0ca
#
_cell.length_a   1.000
_cell.length_b   1.000
_cell.length_c   1.000
_cell.angle_alpha   90.00
_cell.angle_beta   90.00
_cell.angle_gamma   90.00
#
_symmetry.space_group_name_H-M   'P 1'
#
loop_
_entity.id
_entity.type
_entity.pdbx_description
1 polymer ?
#
loop_
_entity_poly.entity_id
_entity_poly.type
_entity_poly.pdbx_seq_one_letter_code
_entity_poly.pdbx_strand_id
1 'polypeptide(L)'
;MNGDWRLQVDVDVRNLFPATEKLEGCTVSMALYDASGKLVEPVKPKDAPYDGVLEKPLRITGMKDFKTSLLGIYAKPKLWSAEDPNLYTLVLTLKRDGKTEEMVSSRVGFRNVVIKDSVFLVNGQPVKVKGVNRHESHPETGHYVTPEQMEEEVQMMKRANINHVRCSHYPADLSLIHISEPTRLDV
;
A
#
# COMPACT_ATOMS: atom_id res chain seq x y z
N MET A 1 -12.15 -7.48 18.14
CA MET A 1 -10.98 -7.87 17.33
C MET A 1 -9.78 -7.77 18.23
N ASN A 2 -8.99 -8.84 18.36
CA ASN A 2 -7.69 -8.77 19.01
C ASN A 2 -6.88 -7.74 18.21
N GLY A 3 -6.27 -6.77 18.89
CA GLY A 3 -5.69 -5.60 18.26
C GLY A 3 -4.50 -5.82 17.31
N ASP A 4 -4.27 -7.04 16.83
CA ASP A 4 -3.15 -7.42 15.98
C ASP A 4 -3.57 -7.48 14.50
N TRP A 5 -2.72 -6.91 13.65
CA TRP A 5 -2.96 -6.78 12.22
C TRP A 5 -1.87 -7.50 11.42
N ARG A 6 -2.30 -8.19 10.38
CA ARG A 6 -1.42 -8.93 9.49
C ARG A 6 -1.11 -8.10 8.24
N LEU A 7 0.18 -7.94 7.94
CA LEU A 7 0.67 -7.41 6.67
C LEU A 7 1.40 -8.54 5.94
N GLN A 8 0.83 -8.98 4.84
CA GLN A 8 1.48 -9.92 3.93
C GLN A 8 1.89 -9.18 2.66
N VAL A 9 3.11 -9.43 2.23
CA VAL A 9 3.68 -8.83 1.01
C VAL A 9 4.15 -9.95 0.11
N ASP A 10 3.53 -10.09 -1.04
CA ASP A 10 3.94 -11.01 -2.07
C ASP A 10 4.96 -10.32 -2.97
N VAL A 11 6.13 -10.93 -3.12
CA VAL A 11 7.27 -10.36 -3.84
C VAL A 11 7.59 -11.25 -5.03
N ASP A 12 7.68 -10.63 -6.20
CA ASP A 12 8.12 -11.27 -7.44
C ASP A 12 9.47 -10.65 -7.85
N VAL A 13 10.54 -11.45 -7.73
CA VAL A 13 11.89 -11.03 -8.10
C VAL A 13 12.26 -11.65 -9.43
N ARG A 14 12.56 -10.79 -10.41
CA ARG A 14 12.94 -11.20 -11.73
C ARG A 14 14.44 -11.12 -11.94
N ASN A 15 15.05 -12.23 -12.35
CA ASN A 15 16.44 -12.25 -12.76
C ASN A 15 16.54 -11.98 -14.27
N LEU A 16 17.17 -10.86 -14.62
CA LEU A 16 17.41 -10.46 -16.02
C LEU A 16 18.79 -10.87 -16.53
N PHE A 17 19.64 -11.49 -15.71
CA PHE A 17 20.93 -12.01 -16.12
C PHE A 17 20.81 -13.30 -16.92
N PRO A 18 21.81 -13.65 -17.78
CA PRO A 18 21.80 -14.89 -18.54
C PRO A 18 21.61 -16.12 -17.67
N ALA A 19 21.00 -17.17 -18.22
CA ALA A 19 20.65 -18.41 -17.54
C ALA A 19 21.89 -19.16 -16.91
N THR A 20 23.09 -18.79 -17.30
CA THR A 20 24.35 -19.35 -16.79
C THR A 20 24.77 -18.80 -15.45
N GLU A 21 24.23 -17.66 -15.03
CA GLU A 21 24.57 -17.08 -13.73
C GLU A 21 23.61 -17.57 -12.64
N LYS A 22 24.18 -18.22 -11.64
CA LYS A 22 23.49 -18.51 -10.37
C LYS A 22 23.63 -17.28 -9.48
N LEU A 23 22.52 -16.70 -9.07
CA LEU A 23 22.50 -15.64 -8.08
C LEU A 23 22.38 -16.27 -6.69
N GLU A 24 23.52 -16.49 -6.06
CA GLU A 24 23.61 -16.95 -4.66
C GLU A 24 23.72 -15.74 -3.72
N GLY A 25 23.45 -15.93 -2.43
CA GLY A 25 23.56 -14.87 -1.42
C GLY A 25 22.51 -13.76 -1.51
N CYS A 26 21.45 -13.97 -2.30
CA CYS A 26 20.36 -13.00 -2.39
C CYS A 26 19.38 -13.16 -1.24
N THR A 27 18.94 -12.05 -0.66
CA THR A 27 17.87 -11.99 0.34
C THR A 27 16.91 -10.87 0.00
N VAL A 28 15.62 -11.05 0.32
CA VAL A 28 14.63 -9.99 0.32
C VAL A 28 14.11 -9.78 1.73
N SER A 29 14.05 -8.53 2.14
CA SER A 29 13.54 -8.14 3.46
C SER A 29 12.49 -7.05 3.35
N MET A 30 11.61 -6.96 4.37
CA MET A 30 10.67 -5.86 4.52
C MET A 30 10.85 -5.15 5.86
N ALA A 31 10.65 -3.84 5.86
CA ALA A 31 10.58 -3.00 7.04
C ALA A 31 9.39 -2.05 6.93
N LEU A 32 8.72 -1.78 8.04
CA LEU A 32 7.58 -0.88 8.11
C LEU A 32 7.93 0.33 8.98
N TYR A 33 7.69 1.52 8.46
CA TYR A 33 7.96 2.78 9.17
C TYR A 33 6.66 3.56 9.36
N ASP A 34 6.49 4.19 10.50
CA ASP A 34 5.37 5.09 10.75
C ASP A 34 5.55 6.45 10.03
N ALA A 35 4.57 7.33 10.18
CA ALA A 35 4.59 8.66 9.55
C ALA A 35 5.74 9.55 10.03
N SER A 36 6.36 9.27 11.17
CA SER A 36 7.54 9.97 11.68
C SER A 36 8.86 9.39 11.17
N GLY A 37 8.82 8.30 10.39
CA GLY A 37 10.00 7.56 9.93
C GLY A 37 10.56 6.59 10.96
N LYS A 38 9.84 6.32 12.06
CA LYS A 38 10.27 5.36 13.07
C LYS A 38 9.90 3.94 12.63
N LEU A 39 10.85 3.01 12.78
CA LEU A 39 10.62 1.60 12.54
C LEU A 39 9.54 1.05 13.46
N VAL A 40 8.58 0.35 12.87
CA VAL A 40 7.50 -0.36 13.58
C VAL A 40 7.85 -1.84 13.62
N GLU A 41 8.19 -2.31 14.82
CA GLU A 41 8.57 -3.72 15.02
C GLU A 41 7.32 -4.62 15.00
N PRO A 42 7.38 -5.75 14.29
CA PRO A 42 6.33 -6.74 14.34
C PRO A 42 6.31 -7.45 15.71
N VAL A 43 5.13 -7.90 16.11
CA VAL A 43 4.96 -8.75 17.28
C VAL A 43 5.04 -10.22 16.88
N LYS A 44 5.59 -11.06 17.76
CA LYS A 44 5.58 -12.52 17.63
C LYS A 44 4.45 -13.07 18.50
N PRO A 45 3.30 -13.47 17.93
CA PRO A 45 2.26 -14.12 18.71
C PRO A 45 2.77 -15.43 19.31
N LYS A 46 2.46 -15.68 20.58
CA LYS A 46 2.96 -16.84 21.32
C LYS A 46 2.58 -18.21 20.73
N ASP A 47 1.44 -18.25 20.00
CA ASP A 47 0.83 -19.51 19.52
C ASP A 47 0.60 -19.51 17.98
N ALA A 48 1.21 -18.59 17.24
CA ALA A 48 1.04 -18.58 15.80
C ALA A 48 2.01 -19.53 15.11
N PRO A 49 1.58 -20.31 14.12
CA PRO A 49 2.46 -21.10 13.24
C PRO A 49 3.32 -20.22 12.33
N TYR A 50 3.70 -19.08 12.83
CA TYR A 50 4.25 -17.95 12.09
C TYR A 50 5.62 -17.60 12.68
N ASP A 51 6.63 -17.69 11.85
CA ASP A 51 8.02 -17.48 12.24
C ASP A 51 8.45 -15.99 12.30
N GLY A 52 7.57 -15.06 11.88
CA GLY A 52 7.87 -13.62 11.89
C GLY A 52 9.01 -13.25 10.94
N VAL A 53 9.19 -14.03 9.87
CA VAL A 53 10.31 -13.84 8.96
C VAL A 53 10.08 -12.63 8.09
N LEU A 54 10.76 -11.53 8.42
CA LEU A 54 10.78 -10.31 7.61
C LEU A 54 11.88 -10.31 6.56
N GLU A 55 12.75 -11.30 6.57
CA GLU A 55 13.82 -11.50 5.60
C GLU A 55 13.87 -12.95 5.15
N LYS A 56 13.93 -13.19 3.84
CA LYS A 56 14.00 -14.52 3.25
C LYS A 56 15.14 -14.62 2.26
N PRO A 57 15.89 -15.74 2.29
CA PRO A 57 16.86 -16.05 1.25
C PRO A 57 16.14 -16.37 -0.05
N LEU A 58 16.69 -15.90 -1.16
CA LEU A 58 16.23 -16.17 -2.49
C LEU A 58 17.17 -17.15 -3.19
N ARG A 59 16.60 -18.20 -3.77
CA ARG A 59 17.34 -19.14 -4.61
C ARG A 59 17.00 -18.88 -6.08
N ILE A 60 17.70 -17.92 -6.65
CA ILE A 60 17.43 -17.49 -8.03
C ILE A 60 18.37 -18.27 -8.95
N THR A 61 17.81 -19.11 -9.81
CA THR A 61 18.57 -19.90 -10.81
C THR A 61 18.07 -19.56 -12.22
N GLY A 62 18.99 -19.10 -13.06
CA GLY A 62 18.66 -18.78 -14.46
C GLY A 62 17.72 -17.58 -14.65
N MET A 63 17.20 -17.41 -15.85
CA MET A 63 16.22 -16.37 -16.20
C MET A 63 14.81 -16.73 -15.68
N LYS A 64 14.68 -17.04 -14.39
CA LYS A 64 13.39 -17.41 -13.78
C LYS A 64 12.96 -16.37 -12.76
N ASP A 65 11.67 -16.09 -12.75
CA ASP A 65 11.03 -15.32 -11.71
C ASP A 65 11.01 -16.12 -10.41
N PHE A 66 11.33 -15.48 -9.31
CA PHE A 66 11.25 -16.08 -7.97
C PHE A 66 10.16 -15.38 -7.17
N LYS A 67 9.16 -16.15 -6.75
CA LYS A 67 8.04 -15.64 -5.95
C LYS A 67 8.17 -16.05 -4.50
N THR A 68 7.98 -15.09 -3.61
CA THR A 68 7.97 -15.34 -2.16
C THR A 68 7.00 -14.40 -1.48
N SER A 69 6.62 -14.73 -0.23
CA SER A 69 5.78 -13.88 0.60
C SER A 69 6.50 -13.58 1.91
N LEU A 70 6.49 -12.33 2.30
CA LEU A 70 6.93 -11.86 3.61
C LEU A 70 5.69 -11.56 4.45
N LEU A 71 5.77 -11.79 5.75
CA LEU A 71 4.63 -11.66 6.65
C LEU A 71 5.05 -10.98 7.95
N GLY A 72 4.38 -9.89 8.32
CA GLY A 72 4.51 -9.21 9.60
C GLY A 72 3.18 -9.15 10.34
N ILE A 73 3.22 -9.26 11.67
CA ILE A 73 2.07 -9.02 12.54
C ILE A 73 2.38 -7.80 13.38
N TYR A 74 1.48 -6.83 13.40
CA TYR A 74 1.67 -5.54 14.06
C TYR A 74 0.58 -5.32 15.11
N ALA A 75 1.00 -5.02 16.34
CA ALA A 75 0.07 -4.79 17.43
C ALA A 75 -0.54 -3.40 17.34
N LYS A 76 -1.86 -3.34 17.31
CA LYS A 76 -2.65 -2.10 17.40
C LYS A 76 -2.10 -0.94 16.54
N PRO A 77 -1.83 -1.14 15.24
CA PRO A 77 -1.41 -0.05 14.40
C PRO A 77 -2.50 1.03 14.35
N LYS A 78 -2.11 2.26 14.07
CA LYS A 78 -3.09 3.31 13.73
C LYS A 78 -3.78 2.91 12.43
N LEU A 79 -5.11 2.79 12.50
CA LEU A 79 -5.91 2.35 11.35
C LEU A 79 -6.12 3.52 10.39
N TRP A 80 -6.19 3.18 9.13
CA TRP A 80 -6.58 4.11 8.10
C TRP A 80 -8.11 4.23 8.03
N SER A 81 -8.60 5.45 7.94
CA SER A 81 -9.98 5.77 7.55
C SER A 81 -9.97 7.03 6.69
N ALA A 82 -11.08 7.35 6.01
CA ALA A 82 -11.21 8.59 5.24
C ALA A 82 -11.12 9.85 6.13
N GLU A 83 -11.47 9.73 7.41
CA GLU A 83 -11.40 10.82 8.38
C GLU A 83 -10.01 10.94 9.03
N ASP A 84 -9.30 9.82 9.17
CA ASP A 84 -7.97 9.74 9.76
C ASP A 84 -7.09 8.79 8.92
N PRO A 85 -6.51 9.30 7.81
CA PRO A 85 -5.82 8.49 6.81
C PRO A 85 -4.39 8.13 7.22
N ASN A 86 -4.24 7.35 8.29
CA ASN A 86 -2.94 6.91 8.78
C ASN A 86 -2.24 5.98 7.78
N LEU A 87 -1.09 6.39 7.30
CA LEU A 87 -0.26 5.63 6.39
C LEU A 87 1.10 5.32 6.99
N TYR A 88 1.61 4.15 6.63
CA TYR A 88 2.95 3.66 6.92
C TYR A 88 3.76 3.60 5.64
N THR A 89 5.07 3.64 5.75
CA THR A 89 5.97 3.38 4.62
C THR A 89 6.51 1.96 4.74
N LEU A 90 6.09 1.10 3.82
CA LEU A 90 6.69 -0.21 3.61
C LEU A 90 7.93 -0.06 2.75
N VAL A 91 9.05 -0.63 3.18
CA VAL A 91 10.30 -0.68 2.42
C VAL A 91 10.66 -2.14 2.18
N LEU A 92 10.84 -2.51 0.93
CA LEU A 92 11.41 -3.79 0.51
C LEU A 92 12.86 -3.56 0.11
N THR A 93 13.75 -4.43 0.57
CA THR A 93 15.18 -4.36 0.26
C THR A 93 15.63 -5.69 -0.32
N LEU A 94 16.16 -5.67 -1.53
CA LEU A 94 16.86 -6.78 -2.15
C LEU A 94 18.35 -6.61 -1.90
N LYS A 95 18.97 -7.64 -1.33
CA LYS A 95 20.43 -7.66 -1.08
C LYS A 95 21.06 -8.84 -1.79
N ARG A 96 22.32 -8.68 -2.17
CA ARG A 96 23.20 -9.73 -2.65
C ARG A 96 24.52 -9.64 -1.88
N ASP A 97 24.93 -10.73 -1.25
CA ASP A 97 26.15 -10.83 -0.42
C ASP A 97 26.25 -9.68 0.62
N GLY A 98 25.10 -9.35 1.22
CA GLY A 98 24.96 -8.26 2.21
C GLY A 98 24.92 -6.86 1.66
N LYS A 99 25.13 -6.65 0.36
CA LYS A 99 25.01 -5.34 -0.30
C LYS A 99 23.59 -5.13 -0.82
N THR A 100 23.06 -3.92 -0.65
CA THR A 100 21.76 -3.53 -1.22
C THR A 100 21.89 -3.36 -2.73
N GLU A 101 21.10 -4.14 -3.47
CA GLU A 101 20.99 -4.07 -4.93
C GLU A 101 19.81 -3.19 -5.35
N GLU A 102 18.68 -3.35 -4.65
CA GLU A 102 17.46 -2.60 -4.96
C GLU A 102 16.67 -2.31 -3.69
N MET A 103 16.02 -1.17 -3.67
CA MET A 103 15.11 -0.77 -2.61
C MET A 103 13.84 -0.18 -3.21
N VAL A 104 12.69 -0.71 -2.81
CA VAL A 104 11.37 -0.25 -3.25
C VAL A 104 10.57 0.17 -2.03
N SER A 105 9.88 1.30 -2.12
CA SER A 105 8.99 1.76 -1.05
C SER A 105 7.56 1.93 -1.54
N SER A 106 6.61 1.68 -0.66
CA SER A 106 5.17 1.90 -0.90
C SER A 106 4.48 2.41 0.36
N ARG A 107 3.43 3.21 0.17
CA ARG A 107 2.57 3.65 1.28
C ARG A 107 1.49 2.60 1.51
N VAL A 108 1.30 2.21 2.76
CA VAL A 108 0.30 1.20 3.15
C VAL A 108 -0.51 1.67 4.35
N GLY A 109 -1.80 1.37 4.35
CA GLY A 109 -2.71 1.67 5.46
C GLY A 109 -3.37 0.40 5.99
N PHE A 110 -3.46 0.26 7.31
CA PHE A 110 -4.17 -0.84 7.93
C PHE A 110 -5.66 -0.53 7.98
N ARG A 111 -6.46 -1.24 7.19
CA ARG A 111 -7.93 -1.12 7.22
C ARG A 111 -8.59 -2.47 7.00
N ASN A 112 -9.78 -2.62 7.54
CA ASN A 112 -10.66 -3.74 7.27
C ASN A 112 -11.96 -3.21 6.67
N VAL A 113 -12.30 -3.70 5.47
CA VAL A 113 -13.53 -3.32 4.76
C VAL A 113 -14.41 -4.55 4.64
N VAL A 114 -15.63 -4.48 5.16
CA VAL A 114 -16.60 -5.58 5.11
C VAL A 114 -17.99 -5.04 4.82
N ILE A 115 -18.78 -5.84 4.10
CA ILE A 115 -20.24 -5.66 4.04
C ILE A 115 -20.87 -6.72 4.96
N LYS A 116 -21.54 -6.27 6.00
CA LYS A 116 -22.23 -7.13 6.95
C LYS A 116 -23.66 -6.64 7.13
N ASP A 117 -24.62 -7.56 7.01
CA ASP A 117 -26.06 -7.27 7.14
C ASP A 117 -26.50 -6.09 6.23
N SER A 118 -25.99 -6.07 5.00
CA SER A 118 -26.18 -5.00 3.98
C SER A 118 -25.62 -3.63 4.39
N VAL A 119 -24.77 -3.56 5.42
CA VAL A 119 -24.09 -2.33 5.85
C VAL A 119 -22.62 -2.38 5.45
N PHE A 120 -22.15 -1.30 4.81
CA PHE A 120 -20.72 -1.11 4.49
C PHE A 120 -19.98 -0.62 5.73
N LEU A 121 -18.96 -1.37 6.14
CA LEU A 121 -18.19 -1.11 7.35
C LEU A 121 -16.70 -0.90 6.99
N VAL A 122 -16.11 0.14 7.55
CA VAL A 122 -14.65 0.34 7.57
C VAL A 122 -14.18 0.28 9.02
N ASN A 123 -13.25 -0.63 9.31
CA ASN A 123 -12.74 -0.89 10.67
C ASN A 123 -13.87 -1.19 11.69
N GLY A 124 -14.95 -1.82 11.23
CA GLY A 124 -16.10 -2.14 12.06
C GLY A 124 -17.07 -0.98 12.29
N GLN A 125 -16.79 0.21 11.75
CA GLN A 125 -17.69 1.36 11.80
C GLN A 125 -18.53 1.46 10.52
N PRO A 126 -19.85 1.72 10.61
CA PRO A 126 -20.67 1.91 9.42
C PRO A 126 -20.30 3.20 8.70
N VAL A 127 -20.10 3.10 7.40
CA VAL A 127 -19.75 4.24 6.55
C VAL A 127 -20.86 4.47 5.53
N LYS A 128 -21.36 5.70 5.49
CA LYS A 128 -22.26 6.16 4.44
C LYS A 128 -21.44 6.77 3.33
N VAL A 129 -21.46 6.14 2.15
CA VAL A 129 -20.78 6.66 0.96
C VAL A 129 -21.47 7.93 0.48
N LYS A 130 -20.74 9.03 0.44
CA LYS A 130 -21.12 10.32 -0.12
C LYS A 130 -20.20 10.56 -1.32
N GLY A 131 -20.60 10.05 -2.48
CA GLY A 131 -19.74 9.94 -3.64
C GLY A 131 -20.13 10.88 -4.77
N VAL A 132 -19.13 11.19 -5.61
CA VAL A 132 -19.29 11.91 -6.87
C VAL A 132 -18.60 11.15 -8.00
N ASN A 133 -19.05 11.38 -9.23
CA ASN A 133 -18.32 10.98 -10.42
C ASN A 133 -17.38 12.11 -10.83
N ARG A 134 -16.15 11.75 -11.21
CA ARG A 134 -15.15 12.69 -11.71
C ARG A 134 -14.71 12.30 -13.11
N HIS A 135 -14.70 13.28 -14.00
CA HIS A 135 -14.02 13.20 -15.28
C HIS A 135 -12.71 14.01 -15.23
N GLU A 136 -11.72 13.62 -16.03
CA GLU A 136 -10.54 14.44 -16.23
C GLU A 136 -10.87 15.51 -17.29
N SER A 137 -11.44 16.60 -16.82
CA SER A 137 -11.79 17.75 -17.66
C SER A 137 -11.72 19.04 -16.85
N HIS A 138 -11.17 20.08 -17.47
CA HIS A 138 -11.03 21.39 -16.87
C HIS A 138 -11.52 22.46 -17.85
N PRO A 139 -12.20 23.53 -17.39
CA PRO A 139 -12.78 24.55 -18.27
C PRO A 139 -11.78 25.20 -19.22
N GLU A 140 -10.52 25.37 -18.80
CA GLU A 140 -9.49 26.07 -19.57
C GLU A 140 -8.62 25.11 -20.40
N THR A 141 -8.35 23.90 -19.89
CA THR A 141 -7.38 22.97 -20.49
C THR A 141 -8.04 21.78 -21.21
N GLY A 142 -9.37 21.68 -21.17
CA GLY A 142 -10.12 20.60 -21.81
C GLY A 142 -9.92 19.26 -21.10
N HIS A 143 -9.51 18.23 -21.83
CA HIS A 143 -9.27 16.88 -21.26
C HIS A 143 -7.88 16.69 -20.63
N TYR A 144 -7.18 17.76 -20.39
CA TYR A 144 -5.91 17.75 -19.66
C TYR A 144 -6.10 18.44 -18.31
N VAL A 145 -5.75 17.76 -17.23
CA VAL A 145 -5.82 18.28 -15.85
C VAL A 145 -4.45 18.17 -15.21
N THR A 146 -3.93 19.29 -14.69
CA THR A 146 -2.62 19.31 -14.03
C THR A 146 -2.71 18.74 -12.62
N PRO A 147 -1.59 18.28 -12.02
CA PRO A 147 -1.57 17.83 -10.62
C PRO A 147 -2.13 18.88 -9.64
N GLU A 148 -1.83 20.17 -9.85
CA GLU A 148 -2.31 21.26 -9.01
C GLU A 148 -3.83 21.40 -9.09
N GLN A 149 -4.41 21.29 -10.30
CA GLN A 149 -5.85 21.32 -10.51
C GLN A 149 -6.53 20.10 -9.87
N MET A 150 -5.91 18.91 -9.95
CA MET A 150 -6.40 17.71 -9.26
C MET A 150 -6.40 17.90 -7.74
N GLU A 151 -5.35 18.50 -7.19
CA GLU A 151 -5.27 18.79 -5.76
C GLU A 151 -6.37 19.76 -5.32
N GLU A 152 -6.62 20.83 -6.07
CA GLU A 152 -7.70 21.77 -5.81
C GLU A 152 -9.08 21.09 -5.82
N GLU A 153 -9.34 20.22 -6.79
CA GLU A 153 -10.58 19.42 -6.86
C GLU A 153 -10.74 18.53 -5.64
N VAL A 154 -9.68 17.78 -5.23
CA VAL A 154 -9.72 16.92 -4.06
C VAL A 154 -9.96 17.72 -2.78
N GLN A 155 -9.33 18.88 -2.64
CA GLN A 155 -9.56 19.77 -1.51
C GLN A 155 -10.99 20.33 -1.49
N MET A 156 -11.57 20.65 -2.65
CA MET A 156 -12.96 21.08 -2.78
C MET A 156 -13.92 19.96 -2.33
N MET A 157 -13.69 18.72 -2.80
CA MET A 157 -14.48 17.56 -2.42
C MET A 157 -14.38 17.30 -0.90
N LYS A 158 -13.19 17.43 -0.32
CA LYS A 158 -12.99 17.28 1.13
C LYS A 158 -13.76 18.35 1.91
N ARG A 159 -13.72 19.61 1.49
CA ARG A 159 -14.51 20.70 2.10
C ARG A 159 -16.02 20.47 1.99
N ALA A 160 -16.47 19.82 0.92
CA ALA A 160 -17.88 19.44 0.73
C ALA A 160 -18.27 18.13 1.47
N ASN A 161 -17.37 17.57 2.28
CA ASN A 161 -17.59 16.34 3.02
C ASN A 161 -17.92 15.13 2.10
N ILE A 162 -17.31 15.08 0.92
CA ILE A 162 -17.32 13.94 0.01
C ILE A 162 -16.26 12.96 0.45
N ASN A 163 -16.61 11.68 0.58
CA ASN A 163 -15.70 10.62 1.03
C ASN A 163 -15.50 9.50 0.00
N HIS A 164 -16.02 9.67 -1.21
CA HIS A 164 -15.87 8.71 -2.29
C HIS A 164 -15.88 9.40 -3.65
N VAL A 165 -14.96 9.02 -4.53
CA VAL A 165 -14.89 9.51 -5.92
C VAL A 165 -14.84 8.32 -6.86
N ARG A 166 -15.69 8.33 -7.87
CA ARG A 166 -15.63 7.40 -8.98
C ARG A 166 -14.99 8.08 -10.18
N CYS A 167 -13.82 7.61 -10.59
CA CYS A 167 -13.21 8.05 -11.85
C CYS A 167 -14.03 7.50 -13.02
N SER A 168 -14.70 8.36 -13.73
CA SER A 168 -15.66 8.03 -14.80
C SER A 168 -15.05 8.38 -16.15
N HIS A 169 -15.00 7.50 -17.11
CA HIS A 169 -15.20 6.05 -17.15
C HIS A 169 -13.93 5.39 -17.68
N TYR A 170 -12.76 5.91 -17.29
CA TYR A 170 -11.42 5.56 -17.73
C TYR A 170 -10.46 5.65 -16.54
N PRO A 171 -9.29 5.00 -16.60
CA PRO A 171 -8.27 5.15 -15.58
C PRO A 171 -7.90 6.63 -15.41
N ALA A 172 -7.88 7.10 -14.16
CA ALA A 172 -7.39 8.43 -13.84
C ALA A 172 -5.87 8.51 -14.00
N ASP A 173 -5.36 9.73 -14.11
CA ASP A 173 -3.93 9.96 -14.01
C ASP A 173 -3.39 9.44 -12.67
N LEU A 174 -2.20 8.82 -12.70
CA LEU A 174 -1.59 8.24 -11.51
C LEU A 174 -1.34 9.27 -10.40
N SER A 175 -1.15 10.54 -10.77
CA SER A 175 -1.01 11.65 -9.83
C SER A 175 -2.21 11.76 -8.89
N LEU A 176 -3.43 11.50 -9.39
CA LEU A 176 -4.64 11.56 -8.58
C LEU A 176 -4.60 10.56 -7.42
N ILE A 177 -4.07 9.36 -7.64
CA ILE A 177 -3.91 8.35 -6.59
C ILE A 177 -2.99 8.87 -5.49
N HIS A 178 -1.85 9.45 -5.85
CA HIS A 178 -0.88 9.98 -4.89
C HIS A 178 -1.43 11.22 -4.15
N ILE A 179 -2.16 12.09 -4.83
CA ILE A 179 -2.79 13.29 -4.24
C ILE A 179 -3.90 12.89 -3.28
N SER A 180 -4.72 11.92 -3.66
CA SER A 180 -5.86 11.48 -2.84
C SER A 180 -5.48 10.52 -1.73
N GLU A 181 -4.33 9.82 -1.79
CA GLU A 181 -3.92 8.81 -0.81
C GLU A 181 -3.72 9.35 0.61
N PRO A 182 -3.10 10.53 0.85
CA PRO A 182 -3.07 11.15 2.17
C PRO A 182 -4.44 11.64 2.65
N THR A 183 -5.33 11.92 1.71
CA THR A 183 -6.70 12.39 1.96
C THR A 183 -7.75 11.37 1.59
N ARG A 184 -7.35 10.17 1.21
CA ARG A 184 -8.01 9.15 0.41
C ARG A 184 -9.53 9.24 0.39
N LEU A 185 -10.02 9.75 -0.71
CA LEU A 185 -11.30 9.40 -1.26
C LEU A 185 -11.09 8.05 -1.97
N ASP A 186 -11.75 6.98 -1.54
CA ASP A 186 -11.61 5.69 -2.22
C ASP A 186 -12.04 5.85 -3.68
N VAL A 187 -11.12 5.56 -4.56
CA VAL A 187 -11.32 5.60 -6.00
C VAL A 187 -11.76 4.23 -6.50
#